data_f7c6e927c33861b536b8cc9c7d18c53a
#
_entry.id   f7c6e927c33861b536b8cc9c7d18c53a
#
_cell.length_a   1.000
_cell.length_b   1.000
_cell.length_c   1.000
_cell.angle_alpha   90.00
_cell.angle_beta   90.00
_cell.angle_gamma   90.00
#
_symmetry.space_group_name_H-M   'P 1'
#
loop_
_entity.id
_entity.type
_entity.pdbx_description
1 polymer ?
#
loop_
_entity_poly.entity_id
_entity_poly.type
_entity_poly.pdbx_seq_one_letter_code
_entity_poly.pdbx_strand_id
1 'polypeptide(L)'
;ILRRVIQFNGMKVKHVMNLTDVDDKTIRGANAAGVALTDYTKTYKDAFFADLKKLNIIPADVYPAATDHIPEMIALVESLVEKGVAYKSDDGSVYFNVRKFPGYGKLAHIDFDNQRTGQRCAADEYDKENVGDFALWKAWEDSDGPVGWDSPWGRGRPGWHIECSAMSMKYLGETFDL
;
A
#
# COMPACT_ATOMS: atom_id res chain seq x y z
N ILE A 1 9.87 -8.09 -19.54
CA ILE A 1 9.91 -9.35 -20.33
C ILE A 1 8.48 -9.87 -20.54
N LEU A 2 7.72 -10.18 -19.45
CA LEU A 2 6.38 -10.80 -19.51
C LEU A 2 5.42 -10.07 -20.49
N ARG A 3 5.26 -8.74 -20.35
CA ARG A 3 4.42 -7.92 -21.23
C ARG A 3 4.77 -8.11 -22.72
N ARG A 4 6.07 -8.15 -23.07
CA ARG A 4 6.52 -8.37 -24.46
C ARG A 4 6.15 -9.76 -24.96
N VAL A 5 6.26 -10.79 -24.12
CA VAL A 5 5.89 -12.16 -24.47
C VAL A 5 4.37 -12.27 -24.71
N ILE A 6 3.56 -11.69 -23.83
CA ILE A 6 2.09 -11.68 -23.97
C ILE A 6 1.70 -10.98 -25.27
N GLN A 7 2.26 -9.79 -25.54
CA GLN A 7 1.99 -9.03 -26.77
C GLN A 7 2.49 -9.75 -28.03
N PHE A 8 3.65 -10.42 -27.96
CA PHE A 8 4.18 -11.22 -29.08
C PHE A 8 3.24 -12.36 -29.46
N ASN A 9 2.53 -12.93 -28.48
CA ASN A 9 1.49 -13.94 -28.72
C ASN A 9 0.13 -13.35 -29.12
N GLY A 10 0.05 -12.07 -29.51
CA GLY A 10 -1.15 -11.43 -30.05
C GLY A 10 -2.16 -10.97 -29.00
N MET A 11 -1.86 -11.10 -27.71
CA MET A 11 -2.75 -10.68 -26.63
C MET A 11 -2.57 -9.19 -26.30
N LYS A 12 -3.68 -8.51 -26.02
CA LYS A 12 -3.65 -7.13 -25.52
C LYS A 12 -3.31 -7.13 -24.03
N VAL A 13 -2.52 -6.14 -23.61
CA VAL A 13 -2.12 -5.96 -22.22
C VAL A 13 -2.49 -4.56 -21.76
N LYS A 14 -3.28 -4.44 -20.71
CA LYS A 14 -3.45 -3.21 -19.92
C LYS A 14 -2.54 -3.34 -18.70
N HIS A 15 -1.50 -2.53 -18.63
CA HIS A 15 -0.50 -2.57 -17.57
C HIS A 15 -0.63 -1.36 -16.65
N VAL A 16 -0.86 -1.60 -15.38
CA VAL A 16 -0.88 -0.59 -14.32
C VAL A 16 0.32 -0.84 -13.41
N MET A 17 1.09 0.20 -13.12
CA MET A 17 2.24 0.12 -12.21
C MET A 17 2.14 1.26 -11.19
N ASN A 18 1.94 0.94 -9.93
CA ASN A 18 1.79 1.93 -8.88
C ASN A 18 3.11 2.65 -8.55
N LEU A 19 2.96 3.87 -8.01
CA LEU A 19 4.03 4.64 -7.41
C LEU A 19 3.72 4.78 -5.92
N THR A 20 4.49 4.11 -5.07
CA THR A 20 4.42 4.26 -3.62
C THR A 20 5.18 5.52 -3.23
N ASP A 21 4.48 6.63 -3.17
CA ASP A 21 5.02 7.96 -2.87
C ASP A 21 4.69 8.45 -1.46
N VAL A 22 4.13 7.57 -0.63
CA VAL A 22 3.93 7.78 0.79
C VAL A 22 4.22 6.49 1.55
N ASP A 23 5.22 6.52 2.41
CA ASP A 23 5.55 5.47 3.37
C ASP A 23 6.41 6.05 4.51
N ASP A 24 6.73 5.23 5.51
CA ASP A 24 7.55 5.64 6.66
C ASP A 24 8.93 6.18 6.24
N LYS A 25 9.50 5.64 5.16
CA LYS A 25 10.85 6.04 4.68
C LYS A 25 10.79 7.34 3.91
N THR A 26 9.80 7.52 3.02
CA THR A 26 9.64 8.74 2.23
C THR A 26 9.27 9.92 3.12
N ILE A 27 8.40 9.73 4.11
CA ILE A 27 8.03 10.76 5.10
C ILE A 27 9.26 11.18 5.91
N ARG A 28 9.98 10.22 6.48
CA ARG A 28 11.20 10.47 7.24
C ARG A 28 12.27 11.17 6.41
N GLY A 29 12.43 10.76 5.15
CA GLY A 29 13.36 11.39 4.21
C GLY A 29 12.99 12.83 3.88
N ALA A 30 11.72 13.12 3.62
CA ALA A 30 11.21 14.46 3.36
C ALA A 30 11.40 15.38 4.58
N ASN A 31 11.03 14.91 5.78
CA ASN A 31 11.21 15.63 7.04
C ASN A 31 12.68 15.94 7.31
N ALA A 32 13.57 14.97 7.13
CA ALA A 32 15.02 15.15 7.31
C ALA A 32 15.62 16.15 6.30
N ALA A 33 15.08 16.18 5.08
CA ALA A 33 15.50 17.11 4.05
C ALA A 33 14.85 18.50 4.18
N GLY A 34 13.85 18.66 5.04
CA GLY A 34 13.11 19.92 5.23
C GLY A 34 12.31 20.35 4.00
N VAL A 35 11.82 19.40 3.20
CA VAL A 35 11.04 19.65 1.99
C VAL A 35 9.67 18.96 2.05
N ALA A 36 8.74 19.39 1.19
CA ALA A 36 7.45 18.71 1.07
C ALA A 36 7.61 17.27 0.56
N LEU A 37 6.75 16.36 1.01
CA LEU A 37 6.76 14.96 0.57
C LEU A 37 6.68 14.83 -0.96
N THR A 38 5.86 15.65 -1.59
CA THR A 38 5.71 15.69 -3.06
C THR A 38 7.00 16.05 -3.78
N ASP A 39 7.75 17.03 -3.26
CA ASP A 39 9.01 17.46 -3.86
C ASP A 39 10.11 16.41 -3.64
N TYR A 40 10.13 15.82 -2.45
CA TYR A 40 11.05 14.73 -2.12
C TYR A 40 10.85 13.53 -3.06
N THR A 41 9.62 13.05 -3.16
CA THR A 41 9.29 11.86 -3.96
C THR A 41 9.37 12.12 -5.46
N LYS A 42 9.14 13.37 -5.91
CA LYS A 42 9.29 13.76 -7.33
C LYS A 42 10.68 13.44 -7.87
N THR A 43 11.72 13.73 -7.11
CA THR A 43 13.11 13.44 -7.51
C THR A 43 13.31 11.96 -7.84
N TYR A 44 12.76 11.08 -7.01
CA TYR A 44 12.87 9.63 -7.21
C TYR A 44 11.96 9.13 -8.33
N LYS A 45 10.76 9.70 -8.48
CA LYS A 45 9.87 9.41 -9.61
C LYS A 45 10.54 9.76 -10.94
N ASP A 46 11.15 10.92 -11.04
CA ASP A 46 11.85 11.37 -12.26
C ASP A 46 13.06 10.45 -12.59
N ALA A 47 13.83 10.06 -11.58
CA ALA A 47 14.92 9.11 -11.74
C ALA A 47 14.43 7.72 -12.20
N PHE A 48 13.36 7.23 -11.58
CA PHE A 48 12.71 5.97 -11.96
C PHE A 48 12.29 5.96 -13.43
N PHE A 49 11.60 6.99 -13.90
CA PHE A 49 11.17 7.07 -15.31
C PHE A 49 12.35 7.20 -16.26
N ALA A 50 13.41 7.93 -15.88
CA ALA A 50 14.64 7.99 -16.67
C ALA A 50 15.30 6.61 -16.80
N ASP A 51 15.32 5.82 -15.73
CA ASP A 51 15.90 4.48 -15.74
C ASP A 51 15.04 3.48 -16.53
N LEU A 52 13.71 3.54 -16.43
CA LEU A 52 12.83 2.74 -17.29
C LEU A 52 13.13 2.97 -18.78
N LYS A 53 13.36 4.23 -19.16
CA LYS A 53 13.70 4.59 -20.54
C LYS A 53 15.07 4.03 -20.96
N LYS A 54 16.10 4.16 -20.10
CA LYS A 54 17.44 3.61 -20.36
C LYS A 54 17.44 2.09 -20.53
N LEU A 55 16.61 1.40 -19.73
CA LEU A 55 16.45 -0.05 -19.75
C LEU A 55 15.50 -0.54 -20.88
N ASN A 56 15.01 0.36 -21.73
CA ASN A 56 14.06 0.03 -22.79
C ASN A 56 12.83 -0.75 -22.27
N ILE A 57 12.32 -0.36 -21.11
CA ILE A 57 11.10 -0.91 -20.52
C ILE A 57 9.90 -0.21 -21.17
N ILE A 58 8.93 -0.99 -21.68
CA ILE A 58 7.70 -0.43 -22.22
C ILE A 58 6.94 0.28 -21.09
N PRO A 59 6.61 1.58 -21.24
CA PRO A 59 5.86 2.28 -20.20
C PRO A 59 4.54 1.58 -19.87
N ALA A 60 4.14 1.59 -18.60
CA ALA A 60 2.81 1.15 -18.22
C ALA A 60 1.75 2.09 -18.83
N ASP A 61 0.52 1.60 -18.95
CA ASP A 61 -0.59 2.39 -19.47
C ASP A 61 -1.07 3.44 -18.45
N VAL A 62 -0.89 3.10 -17.14
CA VAL A 62 -1.19 4.00 -16.01
C VAL A 62 -0.12 3.84 -14.93
N TYR A 63 0.28 4.96 -14.33
CA TYR A 63 1.13 5.00 -13.13
C TYR A 63 0.40 5.73 -11.99
N PRO A 64 -0.51 5.07 -11.26
CA PRO A 64 -1.21 5.72 -10.15
C PRO A 64 -0.25 5.95 -8.99
N ALA A 65 -0.26 7.17 -8.43
CA ALA A 65 0.46 7.49 -7.20
C ALA A 65 -0.43 7.26 -5.98
N ALA A 66 0.12 6.76 -4.89
CA ALA A 66 -0.64 6.48 -3.67
C ALA A 66 -1.28 7.75 -3.11
N THR A 67 -0.55 8.87 -3.10
CA THR A 67 -1.06 10.17 -2.60
C THR A 67 -2.26 10.71 -3.37
N ASP A 68 -2.45 10.31 -4.64
CA ASP A 68 -3.58 10.73 -5.47
C ASP A 68 -4.83 9.83 -5.29
N HIS A 69 -4.73 8.79 -4.44
CA HIS A 69 -5.77 7.74 -4.30
C HIS A 69 -6.23 7.54 -2.85
N ILE A 70 -6.00 8.50 -1.98
CA ILE A 70 -6.41 8.44 -0.58
C ILE A 70 -7.91 8.20 -0.39
N PRO A 71 -8.81 8.88 -1.13
CA PRO A 71 -10.25 8.62 -0.98
C PRO A 71 -10.65 7.19 -1.30
N GLU A 72 -10.07 6.58 -2.32
CA GLU A 72 -10.35 5.19 -2.69
C GLU A 72 -9.84 4.20 -1.62
N MET A 73 -8.69 4.50 -1.03
CA MET A 73 -8.15 3.70 0.07
C MET A 73 -9.05 3.78 1.30
N ILE A 74 -9.51 4.98 1.68
CA ILE A 74 -10.42 5.17 2.80
C ILE A 74 -11.71 4.39 2.56
N ALA A 75 -12.34 4.54 1.38
CA ALA A 75 -13.57 3.83 1.05
C ALA A 75 -13.41 2.29 1.11
N LEU A 76 -12.26 1.77 0.66
CA LEU A 76 -11.98 0.35 0.74
C LEU A 76 -11.81 -0.11 2.19
N VAL A 77 -11.09 0.65 3.02
CA VAL A 77 -10.94 0.34 4.46
C VAL A 77 -12.29 0.38 5.17
N GLU A 78 -13.16 1.37 4.90
CA GLU A 78 -14.52 1.44 5.44
C GLU A 78 -15.30 0.15 5.12
N SER A 79 -15.26 -0.30 3.87
CA SER A 79 -15.95 -1.53 3.47
C SER A 79 -15.41 -2.78 4.20
N LEU A 80 -14.12 -2.83 4.51
CA LEU A 80 -13.52 -3.93 5.27
C LEU A 80 -13.92 -3.89 6.75
N VAL A 81 -14.05 -2.69 7.33
CA VAL A 81 -14.56 -2.51 8.69
C VAL A 81 -16.04 -2.92 8.76
N GLU A 82 -16.88 -2.49 7.82
CA GLU A 82 -18.29 -2.88 7.73
C GLU A 82 -18.48 -4.39 7.59
N LYS A 83 -17.60 -5.06 6.83
CA LYS A 83 -17.59 -6.53 6.69
C LYS A 83 -17.07 -7.24 7.95
N GLY A 84 -16.57 -6.50 8.93
CA GLY A 84 -16.05 -7.06 10.18
C GLY A 84 -14.72 -7.78 10.07
N VAL A 85 -13.99 -7.61 8.95
CA VAL A 85 -12.65 -8.20 8.73
C VAL A 85 -11.52 -7.21 9.02
N ALA A 86 -11.86 -5.96 9.35
CA ALA A 86 -10.93 -4.96 9.86
C ALA A 86 -11.45 -4.38 11.19
N TYR A 87 -10.56 -3.85 12.00
CA TYR A 87 -10.89 -3.26 13.29
C TYR A 87 -10.05 -2.01 13.56
N LYS A 88 -10.61 -1.09 14.34
CA LYS A 88 -9.92 0.09 14.82
C LYS A 88 -9.24 -0.26 16.15
N SER A 89 -7.97 0.09 16.30
CA SER A 89 -7.19 0.01 17.54
C SER A 89 -7.37 1.28 18.39
N ASP A 90 -6.95 1.22 19.64
CA ASP A 90 -7.07 2.33 20.60
C ASP A 90 -6.24 3.56 20.20
N ASP A 91 -5.13 3.37 19.47
CA ASP A 91 -4.29 4.43 18.92
C ASP A 91 -4.93 5.18 17.75
N GLY A 92 -6.07 4.68 17.22
CA GLY A 92 -6.78 5.23 16.06
C GLY A 92 -6.39 4.59 14.73
N SER A 93 -5.41 3.69 14.71
CA SER A 93 -5.04 2.91 13.52
C SER A 93 -6.10 1.86 13.19
N VAL A 94 -6.16 1.44 11.92
CA VAL A 94 -7.07 0.37 11.47
C VAL A 94 -6.25 -0.78 10.92
N TYR A 95 -6.53 -1.99 11.40
CA TYR A 95 -5.85 -3.21 11.03
C TYR A 95 -6.77 -4.20 10.34
N PHE A 96 -6.23 -4.96 9.38
CA PHE A 96 -6.89 -6.13 8.82
C PHE A 96 -6.70 -7.32 9.76
N ASN A 97 -7.82 -7.96 10.15
CA ASN A 97 -7.80 -9.15 11.00
C ASN A 97 -7.70 -10.40 10.12
N VAL A 98 -6.48 -10.96 10.01
CA VAL A 98 -6.22 -12.12 9.15
C VAL A 98 -6.99 -13.37 9.59
N ARG A 99 -7.33 -13.49 10.87
CA ARG A 99 -8.06 -14.64 11.42
C ARG A 99 -9.55 -14.61 11.07
N LYS A 100 -10.10 -13.40 10.80
CA LYS A 100 -11.50 -13.26 10.37
C LYS A 100 -11.69 -13.48 8.86
N PHE A 101 -10.61 -13.62 8.09
CA PHE A 101 -10.70 -13.90 6.65
C PHE A 101 -10.48 -15.38 6.37
N PRO A 102 -11.54 -16.16 6.04
CA PRO A 102 -11.42 -17.61 5.85
C PRO A 102 -10.47 -17.96 4.72
N GLY A 103 -9.44 -18.74 5.05
CA GLY A 103 -8.45 -19.20 4.06
C GLY A 103 -7.28 -18.25 3.85
N TYR A 104 -7.16 -17.15 4.62
CA TYR A 104 -5.95 -16.35 4.61
C TYR A 104 -4.72 -17.22 4.90
N GLY A 105 -3.65 -17.01 4.15
CA GLY A 105 -2.41 -17.76 4.31
C GLY A 105 -2.37 -19.15 3.64
N LYS A 106 -3.49 -19.68 3.09
CA LYS A 106 -3.50 -20.99 2.42
C LYS A 106 -2.51 -21.07 1.25
N LEU A 107 -2.47 -20.04 0.40
CA LEU A 107 -1.57 -19.97 -0.76
C LEU A 107 -0.09 -19.91 -0.35
N ALA A 108 0.20 -19.15 0.70
CA ALA A 108 1.55 -18.93 1.20
C ALA A 108 1.97 -19.96 2.27
N HIS A 109 1.10 -20.92 2.58
CA HIS A 109 1.31 -21.93 3.63
C HIS A 109 1.73 -21.31 4.97
N ILE A 110 1.03 -20.25 5.38
CA ILE A 110 1.34 -19.54 6.63
C ILE A 110 0.80 -20.35 7.81
N ASP A 111 1.69 -20.72 8.73
CA ASP A 111 1.35 -21.33 10.01
C ASP A 111 1.22 -20.21 11.08
N PHE A 112 -0.02 -19.83 11.38
CA PHE A 112 -0.31 -18.78 12.36
C PHE A 112 -0.04 -19.20 13.81
N ASP A 113 -0.05 -20.50 14.11
CA ASP A 113 0.10 -20.99 15.47
C ASP A 113 1.58 -21.07 15.89
N ASN A 114 2.48 -21.16 14.91
CA ASN A 114 3.92 -21.20 15.12
C ASN A 114 4.64 -19.87 14.77
N GLN A 115 3.91 -18.81 14.45
CA GLN A 115 4.52 -17.49 14.25
C GLN A 115 5.08 -16.97 15.58
N ARG A 116 6.42 -16.97 15.70
CA ARG A 116 7.10 -16.35 16.84
C ARG A 116 7.01 -14.83 16.70
N THR A 117 6.46 -14.19 17.73
CA THR A 117 6.58 -12.75 17.96
C THR A 117 8.06 -12.35 17.83
N GLY A 118 8.41 -11.50 16.86
CA GLY A 118 9.71 -10.84 16.84
C GLY A 118 10.62 -10.99 15.64
N GLN A 119 10.38 -11.88 14.68
CA GLN A 119 11.36 -12.08 13.58
C GLN A 119 11.07 -11.34 12.27
N ARG A 120 9.89 -10.75 12.06
CA ARG A 120 9.55 -9.93 10.89
C ARG A 120 8.86 -8.60 11.18
N CYS A 121 8.65 -8.27 12.45
CA CYS A 121 7.84 -7.12 12.86
C CYS A 121 8.65 -5.93 13.37
N ALA A 122 9.94 -5.81 13.07
CA ALA A 122 10.72 -4.61 13.40
C ALA A 122 10.28 -3.34 12.62
N ALA A 123 9.33 -3.49 11.69
CA ALA A 123 8.77 -2.36 10.93
C ALA A 123 7.39 -1.90 11.42
N ASP A 124 6.69 -2.72 12.22
CA ASP A 124 5.35 -2.41 12.72
C ASP A 124 5.34 -2.50 14.25
N GLU A 125 5.75 -1.43 14.90
CA GLU A 125 5.72 -1.26 16.37
C GLU A 125 4.33 -0.84 16.88
N TYR A 126 3.24 -1.48 16.40
CA TYR A 126 1.87 -1.09 16.74
C TYR A 126 1.16 -2.14 17.60
N ASP A 127 0.22 -1.68 18.42
CA ASP A 127 -0.67 -2.51 19.24
C ASP A 127 -1.68 -3.27 18.36
N LYS A 128 -1.25 -4.44 17.88
CA LYS A 128 -2.07 -5.36 17.09
C LYS A 128 -2.70 -6.41 18.01
N GLU A 129 -3.95 -6.79 17.74
CA GLU A 129 -4.57 -7.93 18.41
C GLU A 129 -3.83 -9.25 18.11
N ASN A 130 -3.27 -9.37 16.91
CA ASN A 130 -2.55 -10.56 16.45
C ASN A 130 -1.30 -10.18 15.65
N VAL A 131 -0.24 -10.98 15.78
CA VAL A 131 1.05 -10.77 15.09
C VAL A 131 0.92 -10.76 13.57
N GLY A 132 -0.05 -11.50 13.02
CA GLY A 132 -0.28 -11.59 11.57
C GLY A 132 -1.07 -10.42 10.99
N ASP A 133 -1.74 -9.62 11.81
CA ASP A 133 -2.55 -8.50 11.35
C ASP A 133 -1.65 -7.40 10.75
N PHE A 134 -2.17 -6.65 9.78
CA PHE A 134 -1.42 -5.60 9.12
C PHE A 134 -2.23 -4.31 9.02
N ALA A 135 -1.52 -3.18 9.05
CA ALA A 135 -2.14 -1.87 9.01
C ALA A 135 -2.78 -1.59 7.64
N LEU A 136 -4.03 -1.14 7.67
CA LEU A 136 -4.77 -0.58 6.53
C LEU A 136 -4.75 0.95 6.56
N TRP A 137 -4.85 1.53 7.77
CA TRP A 137 -4.72 2.94 8.04
C TRP A 137 -3.87 3.14 9.29
N LYS A 138 -2.86 3.98 9.22
CA LYS A 138 -1.99 4.31 10.35
C LYS A 138 -2.40 5.66 10.91
N ALA A 139 -2.67 5.74 12.21
CA ALA A 139 -2.92 7.00 12.89
C ALA A 139 -1.71 7.93 12.74
N TRP A 140 -1.97 9.23 12.67
CA TRP A 140 -0.92 10.22 12.57
C TRP A 140 -0.10 10.29 13.87
N GLU A 141 1.20 10.42 13.72
CA GLU A 141 2.16 10.61 14.81
C GLU A 141 3.02 11.86 14.55
N ASP A 142 3.65 12.38 15.61
CA ASP A 142 4.54 13.54 15.50
C ASP A 142 5.68 13.34 14.49
N SER A 143 6.12 12.10 14.32
CA SER A 143 7.14 11.70 13.33
C SER A 143 6.69 11.88 11.88
N ASP A 144 5.38 11.90 11.61
CA ASP A 144 4.82 12.13 10.28
C ASP A 144 4.89 13.61 9.86
N GLY A 145 5.06 14.52 10.84
CA GLY A 145 5.17 15.95 10.59
C GLY A 145 3.92 16.51 9.88
N PRO A 146 4.07 17.22 8.75
CA PRO A 146 2.92 17.78 8.04
C PRO A 146 2.11 16.74 7.24
N VAL A 147 2.64 15.51 7.06
CA VAL A 147 2.03 14.49 6.21
C VAL A 147 0.87 13.81 6.96
N GLY A 148 -0.29 13.75 6.32
CA GLY A 148 -1.46 13.08 6.87
C GLY A 148 -2.74 13.58 6.23
N TRP A 149 -3.74 12.71 6.19
CA TRP A 149 -5.06 12.96 5.62
C TRP A 149 -6.15 12.67 6.64
N ASP A 150 -7.23 13.42 6.56
CA ASP A 150 -8.39 13.17 7.40
C ASP A 150 -9.12 11.90 6.95
N SER A 151 -9.58 11.13 7.92
CA SER A 151 -10.35 9.91 7.70
C SER A 151 -11.42 9.74 8.79
N PRO A 152 -12.39 8.81 8.63
CA PRO A 152 -13.37 8.50 9.68
C PRO A 152 -12.76 8.02 11.00
N TRP A 153 -11.52 7.56 10.97
CA TRP A 153 -10.81 7.08 12.17
C TRP A 153 -9.93 8.14 12.82
N GLY A 154 -9.77 9.28 12.16
CA GLY A 154 -8.91 10.39 12.55
C GLY A 154 -7.86 10.69 11.47
N ARG A 155 -7.02 11.69 11.73
CA ARG A 155 -5.91 12.03 10.85
C ARG A 155 -4.90 10.89 10.82
N GLY A 156 -4.38 10.57 9.61
CA GLY A 156 -3.44 9.46 9.44
C GLY A 156 -3.01 9.29 7.99
N ARG A 157 -2.56 8.11 7.67
CA ARG A 157 -2.06 7.74 6.34
C ARG A 157 -2.35 6.28 6.01
N PRO A 158 -2.39 5.90 4.72
CA PRO A 158 -2.63 4.51 4.35
C PRO A 158 -1.51 3.58 4.84
N GLY A 159 -1.90 2.35 5.15
CA GLY A 159 -0.97 1.24 5.26
C GLY A 159 -0.50 0.80 3.88
N TRP A 160 0.65 0.16 3.80
CA TRP A 160 1.26 -0.19 2.52
C TRP A 160 0.40 -1.12 1.65
N HIS A 161 -0.29 -2.08 2.27
CA HIS A 161 -1.05 -3.09 1.51
C HIS A 161 -2.32 -2.56 0.85
N ILE A 162 -2.99 -1.55 1.44
CA ILE A 162 -4.24 -1.03 0.90
C ILE A 162 -4.03 -0.21 -0.38
N GLU A 163 -2.84 0.37 -0.55
CA GLU A 163 -2.49 1.19 -1.70
C GLU A 163 -2.67 0.42 -3.02
N CYS A 164 -1.97 -0.70 -3.15
CA CYS A 164 -2.04 -1.52 -4.35
C CYS A 164 -3.44 -2.06 -4.58
N SER A 165 -4.16 -2.45 -3.52
CA SER A 165 -5.52 -2.97 -3.62
C SER A 165 -6.48 -1.92 -4.17
N ALA A 166 -6.51 -0.73 -3.60
CA ALA A 166 -7.40 0.34 -4.04
C ALA A 166 -7.08 0.81 -5.47
N MET A 167 -5.79 1.01 -5.79
CA MET A 167 -5.36 1.45 -7.10
C MET A 167 -5.62 0.40 -8.19
N SER A 168 -5.33 -0.89 -7.94
CA SER A 168 -5.62 -1.95 -8.91
C SER A 168 -7.13 -2.09 -9.15
N MET A 169 -7.95 -2.08 -8.12
CA MET A 169 -9.42 -2.12 -8.28
C MET A 169 -9.94 -0.96 -9.12
N LYS A 170 -9.42 0.25 -8.93
CA LYS A 170 -9.83 1.44 -9.70
C LYS A 170 -9.51 1.33 -11.18
N TYR A 171 -8.33 0.82 -11.54
CA TYR A 171 -7.86 0.82 -12.93
C TYR A 171 -8.03 -0.50 -13.67
N LEU A 172 -8.10 -1.61 -12.98
CA LEU A 172 -8.20 -2.95 -13.55
C LEU A 172 -9.54 -3.65 -13.22
N GLY A 173 -10.28 -3.14 -12.21
CA GLY A 173 -11.50 -3.76 -11.71
C GLY A 173 -11.22 -4.72 -10.54
N GLU A 174 -12.29 -5.35 -10.05
CA GLU A 174 -12.23 -6.26 -8.89
C GLU A 174 -11.44 -7.55 -9.17
N THR A 175 -11.38 -7.94 -10.43
CA THR A 175 -10.66 -9.14 -10.89
C THR A 175 -9.76 -8.80 -12.06
N PHE A 176 -8.53 -9.22 -12.03
CA PHE A 176 -7.55 -9.03 -13.10
C PHE A 176 -6.62 -10.26 -13.18
N ASP A 177 -5.92 -10.41 -14.30
CA ASP A 177 -5.22 -11.66 -14.63
C ASP A 177 -3.91 -11.85 -13.86
N LEU A 178 -3.15 -10.77 -13.63
CA LEU A 178 -1.81 -10.80 -13.01
C LEU A 178 -1.61 -9.60 -12.09
#